data_46f7762fb382a2d4075ff4ce490bcb21
#
_entry.id   46f7762fb382a2d4075ff4ce490bcb21
#
_cell.length_a   1.000
_cell.length_b   1.000
_cell.length_c   1.000
_cell.angle_alpha   90.00
_cell.angle_beta   90.00
_cell.angle_gamma   90.00
#
_symmetry.space_group_name_H-M   'P 1'
#
loop_
_entity.id
_entity.type
_entity.pdbx_description
1 polymer ?
#
loop_
_entity_poly.entity_id
_entity_poly.type
_entity_poly.pdbx_seq_one_letter_code
_entity_poly.pdbx_strand_id
1 'polypeptide(L)'
;AFLYIGFKVADNNGALLVESFSASKIHFNGVSTALQYAMVNLSYIPLILYAARGIRTRSESVASAISAAIFATIPLFFLHIIFITGYPEILSEELPLYWLLKRITSDWFVDIYVAILFLLIVQTGVGLLQGFIERMDGWFLQRKGKSMPSNWSGLLSFGVMALSLLLSTIGLIDLIRGAYMILF
;
A
#
# COMPACT_ATOMS: atom_id res chain seq x y z
N ALA A 1 14.12 -10.19 -5.05
CA ALA A 1 13.52 -10.32 -6.40
C ALA A 1 13.36 -8.95 -7.06
N PHE A 2 12.57 -7.99 -6.52
CA PHE A 2 12.33 -6.67 -7.16
C PHE A 2 13.60 -5.85 -7.39
N LEU A 3 14.53 -5.84 -6.45
CA LEU A 3 15.81 -5.16 -6.62
C LEU A 3 16.60 -5.73 -7.82
N TYR A 4 16.62 -7.06 -7.95
CA TYR A 4 17.29 -7.72 -9.07
C TYR A 4 16.64 -7.37 -10.41
N ILE A 5 15.31 -7.41 -10.47
CA ILE A 5 14.56 -7.05 -11.68
C ILE A 5 14.76 -5.58 -12.02
N GLY A 6 14.67 -4.68 -11.03
CA GLY A 6 14.91 -3.27 -11.21
C GLY A 6 16.31 -2.96 -11.73
N PHE A 7 17.33 -3.64 -11.20
CA PHE A 7 18.70 -3.52 -11.70
C PHE A 7 18.83 -3.99 -13.15
N LYS A 8 18.29 -5.17 -13.47
CA LYS A 8 18.32 -5.74 -14.81
C LYS A 8 17.58 -4.88 -15.83
N VAL A 9 16.43 -4.31 -15.43
CA VAL A 9 15.65 -3.41 -16.29
C VAL A 9 16.40 -2.08 -16.48
N ALA A 10 17.01 -1.53 -15.43
CA ALA A 10 17.80 -0.32 -15.53
C ALA A 10 19.03 -0.50 -16.45
N ASP A 11 19.72 -1.62 -16.36
CA ASP A 11 20.88 -1.93 -17.19
C ASP A 11 20.48 -2.05 -18.67
N ASN A 12 19.39 -2.75 -18.97
CA ASN A 12 18.93 -2.95 -20.34
C ASN A 12 18.29 -1.72 -20.99
N ASN A 13 17.79 -0.77 -20.20
CA ASN A 13 17.02 0.40 -20.66
C ASN A 13 17.66 1.72 -20.23
N GLY A 14 18.96 1.76 -19.98
CA GLY A 14 19.66 2.93 -19.47
C GLY A 14 19.45 4.20 -20.30
N ALA A 15 19.47 4.10 -21.63
CA ALA A 15 19.25 5.22 -22.53
C ALA A 15 17.82 5.82 -22.36
N LEU A 16 16.80 4.97 -22.32
CA LEU A 16 15.41 5.37 -22.12
C LEU A 16 15.20 6.02 -20.76
N LEU A 17 15.85 5.50 -19.72
CA LEU A 17 15.78 6.09 -18.39
C LEU A 17 16.41 7.48 -18.35
N VAL A 18 17.61 7.65 -18.94
CA VAL A 18 18.29 8.95 -19.03
C VAL A 18 17.43 9.95 -19.80
N GLU A 19 16.84 9.56 -20.92
CA GLU A 19 15.92 10.39 -21.69
C GLU A 19 14.70 10.79 -20.87
N SER A 20 14.04 9.84 -20.22
CA SER A 20 12.86 10.08 -19.38
C SER A 20 13.16 11.01 -18.22
N PHE A 21 14.28 10.84 -17.54
CA PHE A 21 14.69 11.71 -16.44
C PHE A 21 15.09 13.12 -16.93
N SER A 22 15.76 13.23 -18.07
CA SER A 22 16.16 14.54 -18.64
C SER A 22 14.96 15.31 -19.19
N ALA A 23 13.95 14.63 -19.72
CA ALA A 23 12.71 15.23 -20.18
C ALA A 23 11.74 15.59 -19.04
N SER A 24 11.95 15.03 -17.85
CA SER A 24 11.06 15.23 -16.71
C SER A 24 11.15 16.67 -16.20
N LYS A 25 9.97 17.29 -15.97
CA LYS A 25 9.85 18.61 -15.35
C LYS A 25 9.07 18.47 -14.05
N ILE A 26 9.48 19.23 -13.04
CA ILE A 26 8.71 19.30 -11.79
C ILE A 26 7.43 20.09 -12.09
N HIS A 27 6.30 19.39 -12.04
CA HIS A 27 5.00 19.99 -12.16
C HIS A 27 4.36 20.15 -10.78
N PHE A 28 3.78 21.33 -10.51
CA PHE A 28 3.08 21.59 -9.25
C PHE A 28 1.96 20.57 -8.97
N ASN A 29 1.28 20.10 -10.01
CA ASN A 29 0.27 19.05 -9.90
C ASN A 29 0.85 17.73 -9.34
N GLY A 30 2.09 17.37 -9.68
CA GLY A 30 2.76 16.21 -9.13
C GLY A 30 2.98 16.31 -7.60
N VAL A 31 3.32 17.50 -7.12
CA VAL A 31 3.48 17.76 -5.68
C VAL A 31 2.12 17.64 -4.97
N SER A 32 1.05 18.20 -5.55
CA SER A 32 -0.30 18.09 -5.01
C SER A 32 -0.75 16.63 -4.92
N THR A 33 -0.55 15.85 -5.99
CA THR A 33 -0.89 14.41 -6.00
C THR A 33 -0.09 13.62 -4.98
N ALA A 34 1.21 13.92 -4.82
CA ALA A 34 2.06 13.28 -3.81
C ALA A 34 1.57 13.60 -2.39
N LEU A 35 1.14 14.84 -2.13
CA LEU A 35 0.58 15.23 -0.84
C LEU A 35 -0.74 14.51 -0.57
N GLN A 36 -1.64 14.44 -1.55
CA GLN A 36 -2.90 13.69 -1.44
C GLN A 36 -2.63 12.21 -1.12
N TYR A 37 -1.69 11.57 -1.82
CA TYR A 37 -1.28 10.21 -1.54
C TYR A 37 -0.75 10.04 -0.11
N ALA A 38 0.08 10.98 0.37
CA ALA A 38 0.57 10.96 1.74
C ALA A 38 -0.58 11.07 2.76
N MET A 39 -1.58 11.93 2.50
CA MET A 39 -2.74 12.09 3.38
C MET A 39 -3.61 10.83 3.45
N VAL A 40 -3.84 10.15 2.33
CA VAL A 40 -4.55 8.84 2.33
C VAL A 40 -3.82 7.83 3.20
N ASN A 41 -2.48 7.82 3.19
CA ASN A 41 -1.68 6.93 4.02
C ASN A 41 -1.78 7.24 5.53
N LEU A 42 -2.27 8.40 5.95
CA LEU A 42 -2.57 8.66 7.37
C LEU A 42 -3.65 7.72 7.93
N SER A 43 -4.48 7.12 7.09
CA SER A 43 -5.44 6.09 7.50
C SER A 43 -4.78 4.84 8.11
N TYR A 44 -3.50 4.59 7.81
CA TYR A 44 -2.71 3.50 8.38
C TYR A 44 -2.12 3.80 9.76
N ILE A 45 -2.25 5.02 10.28
CA ILE A 45 -1.73 5.39 11.62
C ILE A 45 -2.18 4.41 12.72
N PRO A 46 -3.44 3.97 12.81
CA PRO A 46 -3.84 2.99 13.82
C PRO A 46 -3.09 1.68 13.76
N LEU A 47 -2.83 1.18 12.55
CA LEU A 47 -2.05 -0.03 12.32
C LEU A 47 -0.59 0.16 12.75
N ILE A 48 -0.01 1.32 12.43
CA ILE A 48 1.37 1.67 12.82
C ILE A 48 1.48 1.76 14.34
N LEU A 49 0.53 2.41 15.02
CA LEU A 49 0.50 2.52 16.48
C LEU A 49 0.34 1.16 17.15
N TYR A 50 -0.44 0.26 16.56
CA TYR A 50 -0.56 -1.11 17.02
C TYR A 50 0.77 -1.86 16.92
N ALA A 51 1.43 -1.80 15.79
CA ALA A 51 2.73 -2.44 15.57
C ALA A 51 3.84 -1.84 16.47
N ALA A 52 3.73 -0.55 16.79
CA ALA A 52 4.70 0.18 17.61
C ALA A 52 4.57 -0.07 19.13
N ARG A 53 3.63 -0.89 19.60
CA ARG A 53 3.40 -1.15 21.05
C ARG A 53 4.62 -1.65 21.82
N GLY A 54 5.57 -2.30 21.15
CA GLY A 54 6.82 -2.77 21.73
C GLY A 54 7.88 -1.68 21.92
N ILE A 55 7.74 -0.51 21.32
CA ILE A 55 8.69 0.59 21.35
C ILE A 55 8.53 1.34 22.68
N ARG A 56 9.64 1.44 23.44
CA ARG A 56 9.62 2.04 24.78
C ARG A 56 10.39 3.35 24.89
N THR A 57 11.35 3.58 24.01
CA THR A 57 12.22 4.75 24.07
C THR A 57 12.07 5.61 22.81
N ARG A 58 12.36 6.91 22.97
CA ARG A 58 12.37 7.85 21.83
C ARG A 58 13.41 7.46 20.76
N SER A 59 14.56 6.96 21.20
CA SER A 59 15.61 6.51 20.30
C SER A 59 15.18 5.32 19.45
N GLU A 60 14.52 4.32 20.06
CA GLU A 60 13.93 3.19 19.32
C GLU A 60 12.85 3.64 18.34
N SER A 61 12.00 4.60 18.72
CA SER A 61 10.98 5.14 17.86
C SER A 61 11.56 5.83 16.61
N VAL A 62 12.57 6.67 16.81
CA VAL A 62 13.26 7.36 15.71
C VAL A 62 14.00 6.37 14.81
N ALA A 63 14.75 5.42 15.40
CA ALA A 63 15.46 4.40 14.64
C ALA A 63 14.51 3.52 13.82
N SER A 64 13.39 3.10 14.41
CA SER A 64 12.34 2.32 13.72
C SER A 64 11.71 3.11 12.57
N ALA A 65 11.40 4.39 12.78
CA ALA A 65 10.82 5.24 11.75
C ALA A 65 11.78 5.45 10.56
N ILE A 66 13.06 5.73 10.83
CA ILE A 66 14.09 5.89 9.79
C ILE A 66 14.28 4.57 9.03
N SER A 67 14.40 3.45 9.74
CA SER A 67 14.55 2.13 9.12
C SER A 67 13.35 1.80 8.24
N ALA A 68 12.12 2.00 8.74
CA ALA A 68 10.90 1.77 7.98
C ALA A 68 10.84 2.65 6.72
N ALA A 69 11.20 3.92 6.82
CA ALA A 69 11.26 4.83 5.68
C ALA A 69 12.25 4.35 4.61
N ILE A 70 13.44 3.93 5.01
CA ILE A 70 14.48 3.40 4.09
C ILE A 70 13.97 2.14 3.40
N PHE A 71 13.47 1.16 4.18
CA PHE A 71 12.99 -0.11 3.66
C PHE A 71 11.75 0.03 2.76
N ALA A 72 10.92 1.04 2.97
CA ALA A 72 9.79 1.34 2.11
C ALA A 72 10.21 2.10 0.83
N THR A 73 11.10 3.08 0.95
CA THR A 73 11.47 3.96 -0.17
C THR A 73 12.32 3.26 -1.22
N ILE A 74 13.26 2.41 -0.82
CA ILE A 74 14.16 1.73 -1.76
C ILE A 74 13.38 0.85 -2.75
N PRO A 75 12.50 -0.09 -2.32
CA PRO A 75 11.69 -0.86 -3.26
C PRO A 75 10.78 0.00 -4.15
N LEU A 76 10.20 1.07 -3.58
CA LEU A 76 9.33 1.98 -4.32
C LEU A 76 10.07 2.70 -5.45
N PHE A 77 11.30 3.13 -5.18
CA PHE A 77 12.17 3.75 -6.19
C PHE A 77 12.47 2.79 -7.34
N PHE A 78 12.81 1.54 -7.03
CA PHE A 78 13.03 0.52 -8.06
C PHE A 78 11.75 0.19 -8.85
N LEU A 79 10.59 0.14 -8.20
CA LEU A 79 9.31 0.00 -8.89
C LEU A 79 9.03 1.15 -9.85
N HIS A 80 9.35 2.38 -9.44
CA HIS A 80 9.19 3.54 -10.30
C HIS A 80 10.05 3.44 -11.57
N ILE A 81 11.32 3.05 -11.42
CA ILE A 81 12.23 2.78 -12.56
C ILE A 81 11.63 1.73 -13.50
N ILE A 82 11.12 0.63 -12.92
CA ILE A 82 10.50 -0.44 -13.71
C ILE A 82 9.26 0.07 -14.45
N PHE A 83 8.44 0.92 -13.83
CA PHE A 83 7.22 1.45 -14.44
C PHE A 83 7.49 2.41 -15.61
N ILE A 84 8.59 3.16 -15.57
CA ILE A 84 8.99 4.03 -16.69
C ILE A 84 9.15 3.21 -17.99
N THR A 85 9.64 1.97 -17.91
CA THR A 85 9.83 1.12 -19.09
C THR A 85 8.53 0.60 -19.72
N GLY A 86 7.42 0.65 -18.99
CA GLY A 86 6.09 0.29 -19.47
C GLY A 86 5.22 1.48 -19.86
N TYR A 87 5.73 2.71 -19.75
CA TYR A 87 4.98 3.92 -20.08
C TYR A 87 4.82 4.08 -21.61
N PRO A 88 3.66 4.55 -22.13
CA PRO A 88 2.44 4.97 -21.42
C PRO A 88 1.41 3.83 -21.15
N GLU A 89 1.60 2.65 -21.71
CA GLU A 89 0.63 1.54 -21.69
C GLU A 89 0.26 1.09 -20.27
N ILE A 90 1.23 1.12 -19.38
CA ILE A 90 1.08 0.71 -17.96
C ILE A 90 0.03 1.54 -17.20
N LEU A 91 -0.29 2.75 -17.66
CA LEU A 91 -1.26 3.63 -16.99
C LEU A 91 -2.71 3.15 -17.11
N SER A 92 -3.00 2.30 -18.09
CA SER A 92 -4.34 1.72 -18.30
C SER A 92 -4.54 0.40 -17.56
N GLU A 93 -3.50 -0.15 -16.95
CA GLU A 93 -3.55 -1.45 -16.32
C GLU A 93 -3.99 -1.37 -14.86
N GLU A 94 -4.96 -2.20 -14.47
CA GLU A 94 -5.42 -2.28 -13.07
C GLU A 94 -4.34 -2.83 -12.12
N LEU A 95 -3.50 -3.75 -12.62
CA LEU A 95 -2.38 -4.35 -11.90
C LEU A 95 -1.07 -4.14 -12.67
N PRO A 96 -0.52 -2.90 -12.64
CA PRO A 96 0.62 -2.51 -13.48
C PRO A 96 1.84 -3.42 -13.33
N LEU A 97 2.14 -3.81 -12.09
CA LEU A 97 3.30 -4.66 -11.82
C LEU A 97 3.11 -6.10 -12.32
N TYR A 98 1.89 -6.65 -12.20
CA TYR A 98 1.57 -7.97 -12.74
C TYR A 98 1.72 -8.00 -14.26
N TRP A 99 1.14 -7.01 -14.94
CA TRP A 99 1.23 -6.86 -16.40
C TRP A 99 2.68 -6.78 -16.87
N LEU A 100 3.52 -6.02 -16.18
CA LEU A 100 4.91 -5.88 -16.52
C LEU A 100 5.70 -7.16 -16.25
N LEU A 101 5.52 -7.79 -15.08
CA LEU A 101 6.20 -9.03 -14.73
C LEU A 101 5.91 -10.15 -15.73
N LYS A 102 4.68 -10.24 -16.23
CA LYS A 102 4.28 -11.20 -17.25
C LYS A 102 5.05 -11.03 -18.57
N ARG A 103 5.54 -9.83 -18.87
CA ARG A 103 6.33 -9.54 -20.09
C ARG A 103 7.82 -9.80 -19.91
N ILE A 104 8.37 -9.62 -18.70
CA ILE A 104 9.82 -9.61 -18.47
C ILE A 104 10.33 -10.81 -17.69
N THR A 105 9.43 -11.63 -17.12
CA THR A 105 9.81 -12.79 -16.31
C THR A 105 9.11 -14.07 -16.78
N SER A 106 9.54 -15.20 -16.21
CA SER A 106 8.92 -16.52 -16.46
C SER A 106 7.61 -16.69 -15.68
N ASP A 107 6.70 -17.52 -16.19
CA ASP A 107 5.37 -17.75 -15.62
C ASP A 107 5.43 -18.18 -14.14
N TRP A 108 6.34 -19.10 -13.77
CA TRP A 108 6.49 -19.54 -12.38
C TRP A 108 6.82 -18.40 -11.41
N PHE A 109 7.55 -17.39 -11.88
CA PHE A 109 7.86 -16.21 -11.06
C PHE A 109 6.61 -15.34 -10.86
N VAL A 110 5.81 -15.20 -11.90
CA VAL A 110 4.53 -14.49 -11.85
C VAL A 110 3.58 -15.18 -10.88
N ASP A 111 3.52 -16.52 -10.88
CA ASP A 111 2.67 -17.28 -9.96
C ASP A 111 3.09 -17.08 -8.50
N ILE A 112 4.39 -17.10 -8.22
CA ILE A 112 4.91 -16.78 -6.87
C ILE A 112 4.57 -15.35 -6.49
N TYR A 113 4.72 -14.39 -7.41
CA TYR A 113 4.35 -13.00 -7.14
C TYR A 113 2.87 -12.86 -6.79
N VAL A 114 1.98 -13.50 -7.54
CA VAL A 114 0.53 -13.48 -7.28
C VAL A 114 0.20 -14.10 -5.92
N ALA A 115 0.84 -15.22 -5.56
CA ALA A 115 0.65 -15.83 -4.25
C ALA A 115 1.11 -14.90 -3.11
N ILE A 116 2.27 -14.25 -3.25
CA ILE A 116 2.77 -13.28 -2.28
C ILE A 116 1.85 -12.07 -2.21
N LEU A 117 1.40 -11.54 -3.35
CA LEU A 117 0.47 -10.43 -3.41
C LEU A 117 -0.83 -10.74 -2.68
N PHE A 118 -1.39 -11.93 -2.89
CA PHE A 118 -2.59 -12.39 -2.19
C PHE A 118 -2.37 -12.42 -0.67
N LEU A 119 -1.26 -12.99 -0.21
CA LEU A 119 -0.93 -13.03 1.22
C LEU A 119 -0.76 -11.63 1.82
N LEU A 120 -0.14 -10.71 1.10
CA LEU A 120 0.04 -9.32 1.53
C LEU A 120 -1.30 -8.59 1.64
N ILE A 121 -2.22 -8.79 0.69
CA ILE A 121 -3.56 -8.21 0.72
C ILE A 121 -4.33 -8.74 1.95
N VAL A 122 -4.32 -10.06 2.16
CA VAL A 122 -4.97 -10.68 3.33
C VAL A 122 -4.38 -10.14 4.63
N GLN A 123 -3.05 -10.10 4.75
CA GLN A 123 -2.37 -9.57 5.94
C GLN A 123 -2.74 -8.12 6.22
N THR A 124 -2.75 -7.27 5.19
CA THR A 124 -3.13 -5.86 5.32
C THR A 124 -4.59 -5.72 5.75
N GLY A 125 -5.51 -6.48 5.14
CA GLY A 125 -6.92 -6.47 5.49
C GLY A 125 -7.17 -6.89 6.93
N VAL A 126 -6.52 -7.97 7.37
CA VAL A 126 -6.60 -8.43 8.78
C VAL A 126 -6.04 -7.38 9.75
N GLY A 127 -4.90 -6.76 9.41
CA GLY A 127 -4.29 -5.72 10.25
C GLY A 127 -5.17 -4.48 10.39
N LEU A 128 -5.79 -4.01 9.31
CA LEU A 128 -6.72 -2.88 9.34
C LEU A 128 -7.98 -3.21 10.14
N LEU A 129 -8.54 -4.40 9.95
CA LEU A 129 -9.70 -4.86 10.69
C LEU A 129 -9.41 -4.94 12.20
N GLN A 130 -8.27 -5.49 12.57
CA GLN A 130 -7.85 -5.58 13.97
C GLN A 130 -7.65 -4.19 14.58
N GLY A 131 -7.00 -3.26 13.89
CA GLY A 131 -6.85 -1.88 14.34
C GLY A 131 -8.20 -1.16 14.52
N PHE A 132 -9.18 -1.45 13.67
CA PHE A 132 -10.55 -0.94 13.82
C PHE A 132 -11.24 -1.53 15.05
N ILE A 133 -11.19 -2.85 15.24
CA ILE A 133 -11.81 -3.54 16.39
C ILE A 133 -11.23 -3.04 17.72
N GLU A 134 -9.92 -2.85 17.80
CA GLU A 134 -9.28 -2.33 19.01
C GLU A 134 -9.72 -0.89 19.34
N ARG A 135 -9.94 -0.04 18.34
CA ARG A 135 -10.50 1.30 18.57
C ARG A 135 -11.91 1.22 19.12
N MET A 136 -12.73 0.33 18.57
CA MET A 136 -14.09 0.11 19.06
C MET A 136 -14.09 -0.43 20.49
N ASP A 137 -13.19 -1.36 20.81
CA ASP A 137 -13.04 -1.89 22.17
C ASP A 137 -12.59 -0.79 23.14
N GLY A 138 -11.62 0.04 22.77
CA GLY A 138 -11.19 1.19 23.57
C GLY A 138 -12.31 2.19 23.84
N TRP A 139 -13.15 2.47 22.84
CA TRP A 139 -14.32 3.32 23.00
C TRP A 139 -15.38 2.69 23.94
N PHE A 140 -15.63 1.39 23.82
CA PHE A 140 -16.51 0.63 24.72
C PHE A 140 -16.01 0.66 26.16
N LEU A 141 -14.71 0.46 26.35
CA LEU A 141 -14.06 0.47 27.66
C LEU A 141 -14.21 1.84 28.34
N GLN A 142 -13.99 2.93 27.59
CA GLN A 142 -14.15 4.29 28.11
C GLN A 142 -15.59 4.63 28.51
N ARG A 143 -16.59 4.15 27.74
CA ARG A 143 -17.99 4.45 28.00
C ARG A 143 -18.69 3.53 28.99
N LYS A 144 -18.35 2.24 28.97
CA LYS A 144 -19.04 1.21 29.74
C LYS A 144 -18.19 0.58 30.84
N GLY A 145 -16.91 0.95 30.95
CA GLY A 145 -15.98 0.36 31.93
C GLY A 145 -15.65 -1.12 31.70
N LYS A 146 -16.05 -1.69 30.55
CA LYS A 146 -15.87 -3.09 30.19
C LYS A 146 -15.46 -3.22 28.75
N SER A 147 -14.60 -4.20 28.42
CA SER A 147 -14.24 -4.56 27.06
C SER A 147 -15.48 -4.99 26.25
N MET A 148 -15.41 -4.78 24.95
CA MET A 148 -16.47 -5.18 24.02
C MET A 148 -16.66 -6.70 24.05
N PRO A 149 -17.90 -7.21 24.16
CA PRO A 149 -18.16 -8.64 24.08
C PRO A 149 -17.66 -9.25 22.76
N SER A 150 -17.11 -10.46 22.82
CA SER A 150 -16.56 -11.15 21.64
C SER A 150 -17.57 -11.28 20.49
N ASN A 151 -18.86 -11.47 20.80
CA ASN A 151 -19.92 -11.54 19.79
C ASN A 151 -20.06 -10.24 18.98
N TRP A 152 -19.90 -9.08 19.62
CA TRP A 152 -19.93 -7.77 18.96
C TRP A 152 -18.70 -7.56 18.07
N SER A 153 -17.54 -7.99 18.55
CA SER A 153 -16.31 -7.97 17.74
C SER A 153 -16.46 -8.82 16.48
N GLY A 154 -16.99 -10.03 16.62
CA GLY A 154 -17.29 -10.92 15.49
C GLY A 154 -18.30 -10.33 14.51
N LEU A 155 -19.39 -9.74 15.01
CA LEU A 155 -20.41 -9.11 14.18
C LEU A 155 -19.87 -7.91 13.41
N LEU A 156 -19.07 -7.05 14.06
CA LEU A 156 -18.41 -5.91 13.40
C LEU A 156 -17.43 -6.37 12.33
N SER A 157 -16.61 -7.38 12.63
CA SER A 157 -15.68 -7.97 11.65
C SER A 157 -16.43 -8.49 10.42
N PHE A 158 -17.49 -9.25 10.63
CA PHE A 158 -18.32 -9.76 9.56
C PHE A 158 -18.96 -8.62 8.74
N GLY A 159 -19.50 -7.61 9.41
CA GLY A 159 -20.11 -6.44 8.77
C GLY A 159 -19.12 -5.68 7.87
N VAL A 160 -17.90 -5.42 8.37
CA VAL A 160 -16.85 -4.77 7.59
C VAL A 160 -16.43 -5.62 6.39
N MET A 161 -16.28 -6.94 6.56
CA MET A 161 -15.95 -7.84 5.47
C MET A 161 -17.06 -7.90 4.41
N ALA A 162 -18.32 -8.01 4.82
CA ALA A 162 -19.46 -8.00 3.91
C ALA A 162 -19.56 -6.69 3.13
N LEU A 163 -19.36 -5.55 3.81
CA LEU A 163 -19.33 -4.23 3.16
C LEU A 163 -18.18 -4.14 2.16
N SER A 164 -16.99 -4.63 2.51
CA SER A 164 -15.83 -4.66 1.61
C SER A 164 -16.10 -5.50 0.36
N LEU A 165 -16.76 -6.65 0.50
CA LEU A 165 -17.17 -7.47 -0.63
C LEU A 165 -18.18 -6.76 -1.54
N LEU A 166 -19.16 -6.07 -0.97
CA LEU A 166 -20.11 -5.26 -1.75
C LEU A 166 -19.41 -4.13 -2.48
N LEU A 167 -18.50 -3.42 -1.84
CA LEU A 167 -17.74 -2.34 -2.47
C LEU A 167 -16.80 -2.86 -3.55
N SER A 168 -16.27 -4.07 -3.45
CA SER A 168 -15.40 -4.67 -4.46
C SER A 168 -16.07 -4.86 -5.83
N THR A 169 -17.41 -4.87 -5.86
CA THR A 169 -18.17 -4.98 -7.13
C THR A 169 -18.10 -3.71 -7.99
N ILE A 170 -17.68 -2.57 -7.41
CA ILE A 170 -17.58 -1.28 -8.12
C ILE A 170 -16.35 -1.23 -9.03
N GLY A 171 -15.33 -2.06 -8.77
CA GLY A 171 -14.04 -2.02 -9.45
C GLY A 171 -13.00 -1.18 -8.70
N LEU A 172 -11.73 -1.60 -8.81
CA LEU A 172 -10.64 -1.02 -8.03
C LEU A 172 -10.36 0.45 -8.39
N ILE A 173 -10.34 0.76 -9.68
CA ILE A 173 -10.01 2.11 -10.18
C ILE A 173 -11.08 3.12 -9.74
N ASP A 174 -12.35 2.77 -9.91
CA ASP A 174 -13.47 3.64 -9.56
C ASP A 174 -13.60 3.83 -8.04
N LEU A 175 -13.32 2.79 -7.26
CA LEU A 175 -13.25 2.86 -5.79
C LEU A 175 -12.16 3.83 -5.32
N ILE A 176 -10.96 3.72 -5.89
CA ILE A 176 -9.84 4.61 -5.56
C ILE A 176 -10.19 6.05 -5.95
N ARG A 177 -10.70 6.27 -7.17
CA ARG A 177 -11.12 7.59 -7.63
C ARG A 177 -12.20 8.20 -6.74
N GLY A 178 -13.22 7.41 -6.37
CA GLY A 178 -14.29 7.85 -5.45
C GLY A 178 -13.76 8.19 -4.07
N ALA A 179 -12.85 7.40 -3.51
CA ALA A 179 -12.21 7.67 -2.22
C ALA A 179 -11.42 8.99 -2.23
N TYR A 180 -10.68 9.27 -3.31
CA TYR A 180 -9.98 10.55 -3.47
C TYR A 180 -10.96 11.75 -3.56
N MET A 181 -12.08 11.62 -4.27
CA MET A 181 -13.08 12.68 -4.37
C MET A 181 -13.81 12.99 -3.03
N ILE A 182 -13.93 11.99 -2.16
CA ILE A 182 -14.60 12.16 -0.86
C ILE A 182 -13.65 12.77 0.18
N LEU A 183 -12.36 12.48 0.06
CA LEU A 183 -11.37 12.91 1.04
C LEU A 183 -10.76 14.30 0.74
N PHE A 184 -10.94 14.81 -0.48
CA PHE A 184 -10.36 16.07 -0.97
C PHE A 184 -11.31 16.86 -1.86
#